data_4310d4c950dea6fa022de6113b220187
#
_entry.id   4310d4c950dea6fa022de6113b220187
#
_cell.length_a   1.000
_cell.length_b   1.000
_cell.length_c   1.000
_cell.angle_alpha   90.00
_cell.angle_beta   90.00
_cell.angle_gamma   90.00
#
_symmetry.space_group_name_H-M   'P 1'
#
loop_
_entity.id
_entity.type
_entity.pdbx_description
1 polymer ?
#
loop_
_entity_poly.entity_id
_entity_poly.type
_entity_poly.pdbx_seq_one_letter_code
_entity_poly.pdbx_strand_id
1 'polypeptide(L)'
;MRWCRSPRWGRVSVAATAAVLCAGATAAAGATAAGGATGARAGEQPDAGSIAVNCISAAHPGLASRIAQGIHAALSGRSSTVALRVYDKSEDLNCYLNTRMRFDSASVVKVIILGTLLRETETQHRHLTASEAYLARLMITQSDNNAASALWAHVGRGRLEYFLGRAAMSETQLGPGGYWGLTQITAHDELLLMQLLQYPNTVLGNASRSYALNLMAQVIPSQRWGVPAGAPADLTVHVKNGWLPLATHGWRIHSIGCFTGHHRGYSIIVLTEDNPTMAYGVTTIQQAAEVIHSQLNPAGTVFLPPSAPAPSWGQPDEQIPPSLGGR
;
A
#
# COMPACT_ATOMS: atom_id res chain seq x y z
N MET A 1 38.28 49.18 -2.27
CA MET A 1 37.78 50.29 -1.42
C MET A 1 36.25 50.17 -1.30
N ARG A 2 35.80 50.35 -0.08
CA ARG A 2 34.41 50.42 0.43
C ARG A 2 33.73 49.07 0.80
N TRP A 3 33.72 48.89 2.04
CA TRP A 3 32.99 48.16 3.05
C TRP A 3 31.48 48.55 3.04
N CYS A 4 30.56 47.57 3.23
CA CYS A 4 29.25 47.74 3.86
C CYS A 4 28.83 46.41 4.53
N ARG A 5 28.92 46.32 5.72
CA ARG A 5 28.18 46.18 6.98
C ARG A 5 26.93 45.28 6.88
N SER A 6 26.95 44.21 7.65
CA SER A 6 25.82 43.35 8.05
C SER A 6 24.95 44.00 9.14
N PRO A 7 23.66 43.76 9.22
CA PRO A 7 22.86 44.05 10.40
C PRO A 7 22.75 42.85 11.34
N ARG A 8 23.00 43.12 12.61
CA ARG A 8 22.72 42.24 13.76
C ARG A 8 21.20 42.21 14.03
N TRP A 9 20.66 41.06 14.26
CA TRP A 9 19.33 40.89 14.85
C TRP A 9 19.43 40.39 16.28
N GLY A 10 18.77 41.09 17.17
CA GLY A 10 18.80 40.91 18.62
C GLY A 10 17.92 39.71 19.06
N ARG A 11 18.38 39.10 20.14
CA ARG A 11 17.65 38.08 20.91
C ARG A 11 16.55 38.77 21.73
N VAL A 12 15.34 38.26 21.65
CA VAL A 12 14.25 38.57 22.59
C VAL A 12 14.03 37.35 23.46
N SER A 13 14.32 37.51 24.75
CA SER A 13 14.00 36.54 25.80
C SER A 13 12.59 36.82 26.30
N VAL A 14 11.75 35.82 26.38
CA VAL A 14 10.46 35.87 27.10
C VAL A 14 10.52 34.91 28.28
N ALA A 15 10.33 35.48 29.45
CA ALA A 15 10.35 34.79 30.73
C ALA A 15 9.03 34.06 30.98
N ALA A 16 9.13 32.83 31.51
CA ALA A 16 8.04 32.05 32.03
C ALA A 16 7.67 32.48 33.45
N THR A 17 6.40 32.71 33.72
CA THR A 17 5.85 32.82 35.07
C THR A 17 4.98 31.63 35.38
N ALA A 18 5.37 30.87 36.39
CA ALA A 18 4.60 29.81 36.99
C ALA A 18 3.67 30.39 38.06
N ALA A 19 2.41 29.98 38.10
CA ALA A 19 1.52 30.17 39.21
C ALA A 19 0.99 28.85 39.74
N VAL A 20 1.38 28.56 40.96
CA VAL A 20 0.89 27.48 41.80
C VAL A 20 -0.30 28.02 42.60
N LEU A 21 -1.39 27.29 42.65
CA LEU A 21 -2.43 27.46 43.68
C LEU A 21 -2.92 26.09 44.16
N CYS A 22 -2.75 25.94 45.47
CA CYS A 22 -3.18 24.81 46.30
C CYS A 22 -4.56 25.01 46.86
N ALA A 23 -5.16 23.89 47.23
CA ALA A 23 -6.00 23.60 48.39
C ALA A 23 -7.52 23.77 48.27
N GLY A 24 -8.18 22.73 48.83
CA GLY A 24 -9.48 22.80 49.42
C GLY A 24 -10.22 21.45 49.46
N ALA A 25 -9.94 20.65 50.49
CA ALA A 25 -10.72 19.47 50.84
C ALA A 25 -11.94 19.89 51.70
N THR A 26 -13.13 19.33 51.44
CA THR A 26 -14.16 19.16 52.48
C THR A 26 -14.93 17.86 52.23
N ALA A 27 -14.94 17.02 53.26
CA ALA A 27 -15.73 15.83 53.38
C ALA A 27 -17.16 16.19 53.91
N ALA A 28 -18.15 15.48 53.45
CA ALA A 28 -19.42 15.34 54.14
C ALA A 28 -20.00 13.93 53.89
N ALA A 29 -20.26 13.25 54.99
CA ALA A 29 -20.85 11.91 55.11
C ALA A 29 -22.39 12.00 55.16
N GLY A 30 -23.09 10.94 54.77
CA GLY A 30 -24.55 10.75 55.02
C GLY A 30 -25.11 9.69 54.06
N ALA A 31 -25.19 8.50 54.44
CA ALA A 31 -26.18 7.57 55.03
C ALA A 31 -27.22 7.02 54.05
N THR A 32 -27.12 5.67 53.88
CA THR A 32 -28.16 4.61 53.79
C THR A 32 -29.40 4.75 52.93
N ALA A 33 -29.57 3.78 52.03
CA ALA A 33 -30.72 2.86 52.03
C ALA A 33 -30.63 1.76 50.95
N ALA A 34 -31.16 0.65 51.30
CA ALA A 34 -31.19 -0.68 50.74
C ALA A 34 -31.82 -0.89 49.37
N GLY A 35 -31.38 -1.98 48.73
CA GLY A 35 -32.29 -2.91 48.05
C GLY A 35 -32.35 -2.83 46.54
N GLY A 36 -31.81 -3.83 45.89
CA GLY A 36 -32.09 -4.06 44.47
C GLY A 36 -31.03 -4.95 43.81
N ALA A 37 -31.13 -6.26 44.01
CA ALA A 37 -30.34 -7.20 43.19
C ALA A 37 -30.84 -7.14 41.76
N THR A 38 -30.07 -6.59 40.87
CA THR A 38 -30.23 -6.77 39.43
C THR A 38 -28.91 -7.29 38.86
N GLY A 39 -29.06 -8.36 38.07
CA GLY A 39 -28.02 -9.21 37.55
C GLY A 39 -26.76 -8.49 37.03
N ALA A 40 -25.63 -9.04 37.42
CA ALA A 40 -24.35 -8.73 36.78
C ALA A 40 -24.49 -9.01 35.27
N ARG A 41 -24.56 -7.98 34.49
CA ARG A 41 -24.23 -8.08 33.06
C ARG A 41 -22.80 -8.56 32.98
N ALA A 42 -22.62 -9.75 32.41
CA ALA A 42 -21.31 -10.22 31.96
C ALA A 42 -20.63 -9.08 31.24
N GLY A 43 -19.43 -8.73 31.69
CA GLY A 43 -18.61 -7.73 31.02
C GLY A 43 -18.45 -8.13 29.56
N GLU A 44 -18.98 -7.30 28.70
CA GLU A 44 -18.70 -7.33 27.26
C GLU A 44 -17.19 -7.11 27.15
N GLN A 45 -16.44 -8.19 26.85
CA GLN A 45 -15.06 -8.07 26.45
C GLN A 45 -15.05 -7.15 25.23
N PRO A 46 -14.14 -6.15 25.16
CA PRO A 46 -14.00 -5.39 23.94
C PRO A 46 -13.66 -6.38 22.84
N ASP A 47 -14.52 -6.45 21.83
CA ASP A 47 -14.31 -7.20 20.60
C ASP A 47 -12.89 -6.91 20.11
N ALA A 48 -12.10 -7.97 19.95
CA ALA A 48 -10.80 -7.91 19.27
C ALA A 48 -11.00 -7.19 17.94
N GLY A 49 -10.46 -5.99 17.82
CA GLY A 49 -10.63 -4.95 16.84
C GLY A 49 -11.47 -5.33 15.60
N SER A 50 -12.71 -4.89 15.56
CA SER A 50 -13.55 -5.10 14.38
C SER A 50 -12.88 -4.48 13.17
N ILE A 51 -12.59 -5.31 12.14
CA ILE A 51 -12.02 -4.86 10.86
C ILE A 51 -13.06 -3.96 10.20
N ALA A 52 -12.90 -2.65 10.31
CA ALA A 52 -13.83 -1.67 9.75
C ALA A 52 -13.55 -1.45 8.27
N VAL A 53 -14.06 -2.32 7.41
CA VAL A 53 -14.04 -2.13 5.95
C VAL A 53 -15.14 -1.17 5.56
N ASN A 54 -14.77 -0.07 4.92
CA ASN A 54 -15.73 0.90 4.39
C ASN A 54 -15.67 0.89 2.86
N CYS A 55 -16.83 0.72 2.23
CA CYS A 55 -16.99 0.92 0.78
C CYS A 55 -18.11 1.92 0.53
N ILE A 56 -17.89 2.83 -0.40
CA ILE A 56 -18.86 3.83 -0.84
C ILE A 56 -18.99 3.78 -2.35
N SER A 57 -20.21 3.94 -2.82
CA SER A 57 -20.58 4.24 -4.20
C SER A 57 -21.91 5.00 -4.16
N ALA A 58 -21.94 6.20 -4.74
CA ALA A 58 -23.16 6.96 -4.83
C ALA A 58 -24.11 6.34 -5.86
N ALA A 59 -23.57 5.79 -6.94
CA ALA A 59 -24.34 5.13 -7.99
C ALA A 59 -24.90 3.76 -7.57
N HIS A 60 -24.11 2.99 -6.80
CA HIS A 60 -24.42 1.58 -6.47
C HIS A 60 -24.19 1.27 -4.97
N PRO A 61 -24.94 1.89 -4.03
CA PRO A 61 -24.69 1.72 -2.58
C PRO A 61 -24.87 0.27 -2.11
N GLY A 62 -25.77 -0.51 -2.74
CA GLY A 62 -25.95 -1.92 -2.44
C GLY A 62 -24.73 -2.78 -2.84
N LEU A 63 -24.05 -2.46 -3.95
CA LEU A 63 -22.81 -3.12 -4.36
C LEU A 63 -21.69 -2.81 -3.36
N ALA A 64 -21.53 -1.54 -2.99
CA ALA A 64 -20.55 -1.11 -1.99
C ALA A 64 -20.73 -1.84 -0.66
N SER A 65 -21.98 -1.97 -0.19
CA SER A 65 -22.30 -2.69 1.05
C SER A 65 -21.93 -4.19 0.96
N ARG A 66 -22.28 -4.86 -0.14
CA ARG A 66 -21.94 -6.29 -0.33
C ARG A 66 -20.41 -6.51 -0.38
N ILE A 67 -19.67 -5.64 -1.07
CA ILE A 67 -18.20 -5.72 -1.13
C ILE A 67 -17.62 -5.53 0.26
N ALA A 68 -18.05 -4.52 1.02
CA ALA A 68 -17.57 -4.27 2.38
C ALA A 68 -17.80 -5.47 3.31
N GLN A 69 -18.99 -6.04 3.31
CA GLN A 69 -19.35 -7.21 4.09
C GLN A 69 -18.54 -8.45 3.68
N GLY A 70 -18.39 -8.67 2.38
CA GLY A 70 -17.62 -9.79 1.86
C GLY A 70 -16.12 -9.70 2.21
N ILE A 71 -15.50 -8.51 2.08
CA ILE A 71 -14.11 -8.30 2.51
C ILE A 71 -13.98 -8.50 4.03
N HIS A 72 -14.90 -7.95 4.82
CA HIS A 72 -14.92 -8.18 6.26
C HIS A 72 -14.96 -9.67 6.60
N ALA A 73 -15.86 -10.42 5.97
CA ALA A 73 -15.97 -11.87 6.17
C ALA A 73 -14.68 -12.62 5.77
N ALA A 74 -14.07 -12.26 4.62
CA ALA A 74 -12.83 -12.88 4.13
C ALA A 74 -11.62 -12.61 5.03
N LEU A 75 -11.60 -11.47 5.71
CA LEU A 75 -10.50 -11.08 6.62
C LEU A 75 -10.77 -11.47 8.08
N SER A 76 -11.99 -11.85 8.42
CA SER A 76 -12.37 -12.23 9.80
C SER A 76 -11.58 -13.45 10.26
N GLY A 77 -11.03 -13.38 11.49
CA GLY A 77 -10.19 -14.44 12.05
C GLY A 77 -8.79 -14.57 11.43
N ARG A 78 -8.40 -13.69 10.51
CA ARG A 78 -7.03 -13.63 10.01
C ARG A 78 -6.14 -12.89 11.01
N SER A 79 -4.94 -13.43 11.25
CA SER A 79 -3.93 -12.79 12.10
C SER A 79 -3.17 -11.65 11.40
N SER A 80 -3.36 -11.51 10.09
CA SER A 80 -2.69 -10.45 9.31
C SER A 80 -3.19 -9.07 9.70
N THR A 81 -2.29 -8.13 9.88
CA THR A 81 -2.59 -6.70 9.82
C THR A 81 -2.75 -6.32 8.36
N VAL A 82 -3.89 -5.73 7.98
CA VAL A 82 -4.26 -5.51 6.57
C VAL A 82 -4.57 -4.04 6.32
N ALA A 83 -4.02 -3.49 5.23
CA ALA A 83 -4.50 -2.26 4.59
C ALA A 83 -5.00 -2.57 3.19
N LEU A 84 -6.13 -1.95 2.80
CA LEU A 84 -6.77 -2.23 1.52
C LEU A 84 -7.32 -0.97 0.89
N ARG A 85 -7.18 -0.88 -0.44
CA ARG A 85 -7.88 0.08 -1.31
C ARG A 85 -8.45 -0.63 -2.52
N VAL A 86 -9.70 -0.30 -2.86
CA VAL A 86 -10.31 -0.63 -4.15
C VAL A 86 -10.84 0.66 -4.76
N TYR A 87 -10.65 0.79 -6.05
CA TYR A 87 -11.21 1.90 -6.82
C TYR A 87 -11.72 1.40 -8.16
N ASP A 88 -12.97 1.66 -8.45
CA ASP A 88 -13.60 1.46 -9.75
C ASP A 88 -14.33 2.74 -10.16
N LYS A 89 -13.84 3.36 -11.24
CA LYS A 89 -14.44 4.61 -11.72
C LYS A 89 -15.81 4.40 -12.34
N SER A 90 -16.04 3.26 -12.98
CA SER A 90 -17.30 2.97 -13.65
C SER A 90 -18.45 2.70 -12.67
N GLU A 91 -18.14 2.11 -11.54
CA GLU A 91 -19.09 1.83 -10.46
C GLU A 91 -19.14 2.93 -9.38
N ASP A 92 -18.38 4.03 -9.59
CA ASP A 92 -18.15 5.07 -8.56
C ASP A 92 -17.78 4.47 -7.20
N LEU A 93 -17.03 3.36 -7.24
CA LEU A 93 -16.72 2.58 -6.05
C LEU A 93 -15.37 2.99 -5.45
N ASN A 94 -15.38 3.21 -4.15
CA ASN A 94 -14.19 3.35 -3.31
C ASN A 94 -14.31 2.48 -2.06
N CYS A 95 -13.38 1.55 -1.86
CA CYS A 95 -13.24 0.80 -0.61
C CYS A 95 -11.94 1.14 0.10
N TYR A 96 -11.96 1.13 1.42
CA TYR A 96 -10.80 1.46 2.23
C TYR A 96 -10.82 0.76 3.59
N LEU A 97 -9.64 0.27 3.98
CA LEU A 97 -9.30 -0.29 5.28
C LEU A 97 -7.87 0.15 5.61
N ASN A 98 -7.62 0.78 6.76
CA ASN A 98 -6.30 1.17 7.27
C ASN A 98 -5.40 1.89 6.23
N THR A 99 -5.98 2.70 5.37
CA THR A 99 -5.36 3.16 4.12
C THR A 99 -4.08 3.95 4.28
N ARG A 100 -3.86 4.57 5.46
CA ARG A 100 -2.69 5.38 5.81
C ARG A 100 -1.68 4.65 6.70
N MET A 101 -1.95 3.40 7.03
CA MET A 101 -0.99 2.56 7.73
C MET A 101 0.20 2.27 6.83
N ARG A 102 1.41 2.34 7.39
CA ARG A 102 2.67 2.16 6.66
C ARG A 102 3.16 0.75 6.76
N PHE A 103 3.70 0.26 5.65
CA PHE A 103 4.28 -1.06 5.49
C PHE A 103 5.63 -0.97 4.79
N ASP A 104 6.57 -1.83 5.15
CA ASP A 104 7.81 -2.00 4.37
C ASP A 104 7.46 -2.55 2.98
N SER A 105 7.76 -1.82 1.93
CA SER A 105 7.24 -2.05 0.57
C SER A 105 7.64 -3.40 -0.05
N ALA A 106 8.73 -3.99 0.40
CA ALA A 106 9.35 -5.07 -0.35
C ALA A 106 9.48 -4.69 -1.84
N SER A 107 9.15 -5.58 -2.76
CA SER A 107 9.26 -5.34 -4.21
C SER A 107 8.16 -4.47 -4.83
N VAL A 108 7.19 -3.99 -4.06
CA VAL A 108 6.17 -3.07 -4.59
C VAL A 108 6.78 -1.73 -5.01
N VAL A 109 7.78 -1.24 -4.27
CA VAL A 109 8.52 0.00 -4.61
C VAL A 109 9.11 0.01 -6.03
N LYS A 110 9.30 -1.14 -6.66
CA LYS A 110 9.83 -1.25 -8.02
C LYS A 110 8.97 -0.54 -9.06
N VAL A 111 7.67 -0.39 -8.80
CA VAL A 111 6.77 0.40 -9.65
C VAL A 111 7.07 1.90 -9.50
N ILE A 112 7.41 2.36 -8.30
CA ILE A 112 7.87 3.74 -8.05
C ILE A 112 9.19 4.01 -8.76
N ILE A 113 10.15 3.08 -8.69
CA ILE A 113 11.45 3.18 -9.41
C ILE A 113 11.19 3.31 -10.92
N LEU A 114 10.33 2.44 -11.47
CA LEU A 114 9.97 2.49 -12.89
C LEU A 114 9.31 3.83 -13.26
N GLY A 115 8.32 4.28 -12.49
CA GLY A 115 7.66 5.57 -12.72
C GLY A 115 8.64 6.74 -12.70
N THR A 116 9.60 6.71 -11.78
CA THR A 116 10.67 7.72 -11.69
C THR A 116 11.56 7.72 -12.93
N LEU A 117 12.01 6.55 -13.37
CA LEU A 117 12.83 6.39 -14.56
C LEU A 117 12.10 6.92 -15.82
N LEU A 118 10.84 6.55 -15.98
CA LEU A 118 10.03 6.98 -17.11
C LEU A 118 9.79 8.50 -17.09
N ARG A 119 9.52 9.07 -15.91
CA ARG A 119 9.39 10.52 -15.77
C ARG A 119 10.68 11.26 -16.12
N GLU A 120 11.84 10.71 -15.73
CA GLU A 120 13.14 11.28 -16.07
C GLU A 120 13.35 11.31 -17.58
N THR A 121 13.09 10.19 -18.28
CA THR A 121 13.24 10.14 -19.74
C THR A 121 12.35 11.15 -20.46
N GLU A 122 11.10 11.31 -20.01
CA GLU A 122 10.19 12.34 -20.55
C GLU A 122 10.73 13.76 -20.32
N THR A 123 11.23 14.04 -19.12
CA THR A 123 11.77 15.36 -18.77
C THR A 123 13.02 15.69 -19.62
N GLN A 124 13.82 14.67 -19.95
CA GLN A 124 15.00 14.78 -20.78
C GLN A 124 14.69 14.67 -22.31
N HIS A 125 13.43 14.54 -22.68
CA HIS A 125 13.00 14.36 -24.09
C HIS A 125 13.74 13.22 -24.80
N ARG A 126 14.00 12.11 -24.10
CA ARG A 126 14.70 10.93 -24.64
C ARG A 126 13.90 9.65 -24.44
N HIS A 127 14.30 8.62 -25.14
CA HIS A 127 13.83 7.25 -24.88
C HIS A 127 14.68 6.57 -23.82
N LEU A 128 14.17 5.46 -23.29
CA LEU A 128 14.99 4.54 -22.50
C LEU A 128 16.16 4.03 -23.34
N THR A 129 17.35 3.99 -22.76
CA THR A 129 18.48 3.24 -23.34
C THR A 129 18.17 1.74 -23.33
N ALA A 130 18.88 0.96 -24.15
CA ALA A 130 18.73 -0.50 -24.16
C ALA A 130 18.96 -1.13 -22.77
N SER A 131 19.94 -0.60 -22.02
CA SER A 131 20.25 -1.06 -20.65
C SER A 131 19.11 -0.72 -19.68
N GLU A 132 18.59 0.50 -19.69
CA GLU A 132 17.44 0.90 -18.85
C GLU A 132 16.20 0.06 -19.13
N ALA A 133 15.89 -0.16 -20.42
CA ALA A 133 14.75 -1.00 -20.82
C ALA A 133 14.92 -2.46 -20.39
N TYR A 134 16.13 -3.01 -20.52
CA TYR A 134 16.45 -4.36 -20.08
C TYR A 134 16.28 -4.52 -18.56
N LEU A 135 16.87 -3.62 -17.77
CA LEU A 135 16.78 -3.61 -16.31
C LEU A 135 15.33 -3.40 -15.85
N ALA A 136 14.60 -2.44 -16.44
CA ALA A 136 13.19 -2.20 -16.13
C ALA A 136 12.33 -3.46 -16.36
N ARG A 137 12.57 -4.16 -17.47
CA ARG A 137 11.88 -5.42 -17.76
C ARG A 137 12.16 -6.48 -16.71
N LEU A 138 13.42 -6.75 -16.37
CA LEU A 138 13.78 -7.72 -15.34
C LEU A 138 13.19 -7.35 -13.98
N MET A 139 13.32 -6.08 -13.59
CA MET A 139 12.83 -5.54 -12.32
C MET A 139 11.33 -5.75 -12.14
N ILE A 140 10.54 -5.51 -13.17
CA ILE A 140 9.08 -5.60 -13.06
C ILE A 140 8.58 -7.02 -13.32
N THR A 141 9.02 -7.67 -14.41
CA THR A 141 8.44 -8.95 -14.84
C THR A 141 8.91 -10.14 -14.02
N GLN A 142 10.12 -10.08 -13.47
CA GLN A 142 10.74 -11.15 -12.67
C GLN A 142 11.02 -10.72 -11.23
N SER A 143 10.75 -9.46 -10.90
CA SER A 143 11.08 -8.87 -9.61
C SER A 143 12.58 -8.95 -9.26
N ASP A 144 13.46 -8.86 -10.27
CA ASP A 144 14.90 -8.95 -10.11
C ASP A 144 15.43 -7.84 -9.18
N ASN A 145 16.21 -8.23 -8.16
CA ASN A 145 16.72 -7.33 -7.14
C ASN A 145 17.96 -6.55 -7.61
N ASN A 146 18.82 -7.19 -8.41
CA ASN A 146 20.00 -6.53 -8.95
C ASN A 146 19.59 -5.42 -9.93
N ALA A 147 18.58 -5.69 -10.77
CA ALA A 147 18.01 -4.69 -11.65
C ALA A 147 17.37 -3.53 -10.87
N ALA A 148 16.67 -3.84 -9.76
CA ALA A 148 16.09 -2.82 -8.89
C ALA A 148 17.17 -1.95 -8.24
N SER A 149 18.22 -2.55 -7.67
CA SER A 149 19.34 -1.83 -7.06
C SER A 149 20.08 -0.96 -8.06
N ALA A 150 20.33 -1.47 -9.28
CA ALA A 150 20.95 -0.70 -10.34
C ALA A 150 20.11 0.51 -10.76
N LEU A 151 18.79 0.33 -10.96
CA LEU A 151 17.90 1.43 -11.33
C LEU A 151 17.66 2.41 -10.18
N TRP A 152 17.55 1.94 -8.93
CA TRP A 152 17.48 2.81 -7.76
C TRP A 152 18.69 3.74 -7.66
N ALA A 153 19.90 3.18 -7.81
CA ALA A 153 21.13 3.96 -7.81
C ALA A 153 21.19 4.93 -9.01
N HIS A 154 20.75 4.47 -10.19
CA HIS A 154 20.74 5.26 -11.41
C HIS A 154 19.80 6.48 -11.33
N VAL A 155 18.56 6.29 -10.91
CA VAL A 155 17.61 7.42 -10.77
C VAL A 155 17.96 8.33 -9.60
N GLY A 156 18.45 7.75 -8.50
CA GLY A 156 18.89 8.46 -7.30
C GLY A 156 17.72 9.00 -6.46
N ARG A 157 18.02 9.20 -5.17
CA ARG A 157 17.02 9.58 -4.15
C ARG A 157 16.25 10.85 -4.50
N GLY A 158 16.91 11.88 -4.95
CA GLY A 158 16.27 13.17 -5.24
C GLY A 158 15.21 13.10 -6.35
N ARG A 159 15.44 12.25 -7.39
CA ARG A 159 14.42 12.06 -8.44
C ARG A 159 13.26 11.20 -7.96
N LEU A 160 13.52 10.22 -7.10
CA LEU A 160 12.47 9.44 -6.44
C LEU A 160 11.57 10.34 -5.58
N GLU A 161 12.14 11.18 -4.73
CA GLU A 161 11.40 12.16 -3.91
C GLU A 161 10.60 13.15 -4.78
N TYR A 162 11.20 13.63 -5.86
CA TYR A 162 10.51 14.49 -6.82
C TYR A 162 9.32 13.78 -7.47
N PHE A 163 9.50 12.51 -7.91
CA PHE A 163 8.40 11.72 -8.48
C PHE A 163 7.27 11.51 -7.47
N LEU A 164 7.58 11.13 -6.24
CA LEU A 164 6.59 10.98 -5.17
C LEU A 164 5.78 12.26 -4.96
N GLY A 165 6.46 13.40 -4.89
CA GLY A 165 5.80 14.71 -4.78
C GLY A 165 4.88 15.02 -5.97
N ARG A 166 5.32 14.71 -7.19
CA ARG A 166 4.51 14.91 -8.40
C ARG A 166 3.29 13.97 -8.47
N ALA A 167 3.44 12.75 -7.96
CA ALA A 167 2.41 11.73 -7.89
C ALA A 167 1.46 11.91 -6.69
N ALA A 168 1.66 12.94 -5.86
CA ALA A 168 0.94 13.21 -4.62
C ALA A 168 1.04 12.05 -3.58
N MET A 169 2.09 11.23 -3.66
CA MET A 169 2.37 10.12 -2.75
C MET A 169 3.09 10.63 -1.50
N SER A 170 2.40 11.44 -0.71
CA SER A 170 2.99 12.20 0.42
C SER A 170 3.26 11.36 1.67
N GLU A 171 2.73 10.16 1.75
CA GLU A 171 2.88 9.27 2.90
C GLU A 171 3.98 8.24 2.69
N THR A 172 4.46 8.10 1.45
CA THR A 172 5.56 7.21 1.09
C THR A 172 6.90 7.79 1.52
N GLN A 173 7.69 6.99 2.25
CA GLN A 173 9.01 7.38 2.74
C GLN A 173 10.06 6.41 2.22
N LEU A 174 11.00 6.91 1.42
CA LEU A 174 12.07 6.09 0.84
C LEU A 174 12.94 5.43 1.91
N GLY A 175 13.27 4.17 1.71
CA GLY A 175 14.13 3.40 2.58
C GLY A 175 15.49 4.07 2.82
N PRO A 176 16.10 3.90 3.99
CA PRO A 176 17.40 4.46 4.32
C PRO A 176 18.53 3.72 3.58
N GLY A 177 19.66 4.37 3.37
CA GLY A 177 20.91 3.74 2.96
C GLY A 177 20.89 2.89 1.68
N GLY A 178 19.90 3.12 0.79
CA GLY A 178 19.75 2.31 -0.41
C GLY A 178 18.92 1.04 -0.22
N TYR A 179 18.45 0.74 0.97
CA TYR A 179 17.57 -0.39 1.27
C TYR A 179 16.14 -0.09 0.76
N TRP A 180 15.96 -0.16 -0.54
CA TRP A 180 14.71 0.20 -1.19
C TRP A 180 13.52 -0.66 -0.72
N GLY A 181 13.74 -1.91 -0.32
CA GLY A 181 12.69 -2.80 0.23
C GLY A 181 12.10 -2.32 1.56
N LEU A 182 12.80 -1.44 2.29
CA LEU A 182 12.32 -0.77 3.52
C LEU A 182 11.63 0.57 3.25
N THR A 183 11.33 0.90 1.99
CA THR A 183 10.50 2.06 1.68
C THR A 183 9.13 1.87 2.32
N GLN A 184 8.71 2.85 3.13
CA GLN A 184 7.41 2.83 3.79
C GLN A 184 6.36 3.28 2.79
N ILE A 185 5.39 2.41 2.51
CA ILE A 185 4.28 2.66 1.59
C ILE A 185 2.94 2.57 2.33
N THR A 186 1.91 3.19 1.77
CA THR A 186 0.53 3.08 2.25
C THR A 186 -0.39 2.61 1.14
N ALA A 187 -1.50 1.97 1.49
CA ALA A 187 -2.48 1.57 0.48
C ALA A 187 -3.10 2.79 -0.24
N HIS A 188 -3.12 3.95 0.42
CA HIS A 188 -3.53 5.21 -0.19
C HIS A 188 -2.60 5.62 -1.33
N ASP A 189 -1.30 5.71 -1.07
CA ASP A 189 -0.32 6.16 -2.06
C ASP A 189 -0.17 5.15 -3.21
N GLU A 190 -0.26 3.84 -2.92
CA GLU A 190 -0.21 2.81 -3.96
C GLU A 190 -1.45 2.86 -4.88
N LEU A 191 -2.62 3.26 -4.35
CA LEU A 191 -3.76 3.53 -5.22
C LEU A 191 -3.51 4.74 -6.12
N LEU A 192 -2.94 5.83 -5.61
CA LEU A 192 -2.56 6.99 -6.43
C LEU A 192 -1.60 6.58 -7.55
N LEU A 193 -0.62 5.73 -7.24
CA LEU A 193 0.31 5.18 -8.24
C LEU A 193 -0.43 4.37 -9.32
N MET A 194 -1.35 3.48 -8.94
CA MET A 194 -2.14 2.72 -9.91
C MET A 194 -3.03 3.62 -10.76
N GLN A 195 -3.67 4.62 -10.18
CA GLN A 195 -4.48 5.60 -10.91
C GLN A 195 -3.62 6.42 -11.88
N LEU A 196 -2.40 6.81 -11.48
CA LEU A 196 -1.44 7.52 -12.32
C LEU A 196 -1.06 6.67 -13.55
N LEU A 197 -0.95 5.35 -13.41
CA LEU A 197 -0.68 4.46 -14.54
C LEU A 197 -1.92 4.23 -15.42
N GLN A 198 -3.12 4.14 -14.84
CA GLN A 198 -4.35 3.85 -15.58
C GLN A 198 -4.93 5.04 -16.34
N TYR A 199 -4.89 6.23 -15.74
CA TYR A 199 -5.63 7.38 -16.25
C TYR A 199 -4.72 8.49 -16.78
N PRO A 200 -5.17 9.28 -17.78
CA PRO A 200 -4.45 10.46 -18.26
C PRO A 200 -4.12 11.43 -17.11
N ASN A 201 -2.88 11.91 -17.09
CA ASN A 201 -2.39 12.83 -16.07
C ASN A 201 -1.19 13.65 -16.58
N THR A 202 -0.68 14.58 -15.78
CA THR A 202 0.45 15.45 -16.11
C THR A 202 1.80 14.94 -15.59
N VAL A 203 1.82 13.80 -14.92
CA VAL A 203 3.04 13.21 -14.35
C VAL A 203 3.72 12.27 -15.33
N LEU A 204 2.94 11.37 -15.95
CA LEU A 204 3.42 10.44 -16.96
C LEU A 204 2.57 10.53 -18.24
N GLY A 205 3.23 10.66 -19.38
CA GLY A 205 2.60 10.63 -20.68
C GLY A 205 2.04 9.25 -21.05
N ASN A 206 1.21 9.20 -22.08
CA ASN A 206 0.55 7.96 -22.51
C ASN A 206 1.53 6.83 -22.81
N ALA A 207 2.65 7.12 -23.48
CA ALA A 207 3.65 6.12 -23.85
C ALA A 207 4.28 5.47 -22.60
N SER A 208 4.67 6.28 -21.62
CA SER A 208 5.26 5.81 -20.36
C SER A 208 4.27 4.97 -19.54
N ARG A 209 3.03 5.43 -19.43
CA ARG A 209 1.97 4.68 -18.72
C ARG A 209 1.71 3.33 -19.38
N SER A 210 1.56 3.32 -20.72
CA SER A 210 1.37 2.07 -21.48
C SER A 210 2.56 1.13 -21.33
N TYR A 211 3.80 1.66 -21.35
CA TYR A 211 5.00 0.87 -21.14
C TYR A 211 5.02 0.21 -19.75
N ALA A 212 4.73 0.98 -18.70
CA ALA A 212 4.68 0.46 -17.32
C ALA A 212 3.60 -0.63 -17.17
N LEU A 213 2.39 -0.37 -17.62
CA LEU A 213 1.28 -1.32 -17.58
C LEU A 213 1.60 -2.59 -18.39
N ASN A 214 2.24 -2.44 -19.56
CA ASN A 214 2.64 -3.60 -20.36
C ASN A 214 3.66 -4.49 -19.64
N LEU A 215 4.65 -3.91 -18.93
CA LEU A 215 5.57 -4.70 -18.11
C LEU A 215 4.84 -5.39 -16.95
N MET A 216 3.91 -4.71 -16.28
CA MET A 216 3.12 -5.29 -15.19
C MET A 216 2.18 -6.41 -15.69
N ALA A 217 1.73 -6.37 -16.94
CA ALA A 217 0.96 -7.46 -17.55
C ALA A 217 1.83 -8.69 -17.89
N GLN A 218 3.15 -8.52 -18.04
CA GLN A 218 4.12 -9.56 -18.37
C GLN A 218 4.81 -10.17 -17.14
N VAL A 219 4.33 -9.90 -15.93
CA VAL A 219 4.85 -10.56 -14.72
C VAL A 219 4.75 -12.08 -14.89
N ILE A 220 5.85 -12.78 -14.58
CA ILE A 220 5.95 -14.25 -14.74
C ILE A 220 4.84 -14.97 -13.96
N PRO A 221 4.35 -16.13 -14.48
CA PRO A 221 3.21 -16.83 -13.87
C PRO A 221 3.36 -17.11 -12.39
N SER A 222 4.55 -17.50 -11.95
CA SER A 222 4.85 -17.79 -10.54
C SER A 222 4.72 -16.59 -9.60
N GLN A 223 4.68 -15.35 -10.12
CA GLN A 223 4.48 -14.12 -9.36
C GLN A 223 3.13 -13.46 -9.61
N ARG A 224 2.17 -14.14 -10.20
CA ARG A 224 0.82 -13.61 -10.46
C ARG A 224 -0.21 -14.03 -9.40
N TRP A 225 0.23 -14.19 -8.16
CA TRP A 225 -0.62 -14.45 -7.00
C TRP A 225 -1.16 -13.15 -6.39
N GLY A 226 -2.02 -13.26 -5.38
CA GLY A 226 -2.57 -12.11 -4.66
C GLY A 226 -3.79 -11.51 -5.35
N VAL A 227 -3.77 -10.21 -5.65
CA VAL A 227 -4.93 -9.51 -6.25
C VAL A 227 -5.39 -10.03 -7.62
N PRO A 228 -4.63 -10.80 -8.41
CA PRO A 228 -5.15 -11.46 -9.59
C PRO A 228 -6.13 -12.61 -9.33
N ALA A 229 -6.18 -13.16 -8.11
CA ALA A 229 -7.07 -14.28 -7.79
C ALA A 229 -8.54 -13.89 -7.95
N GLY A 230 -9.27 -14.64 -8.75
CA GLY A 230 -10.66 -14.35 -9.07
C GLY A 230 -10.85 -13.23 -10.09
N ALA A 231 -9.78 -12.73 -10.74
CA ALA A 231 -9.94 -11.75 -11.80
C ALA A 231 -10.69 -12.34 -13.01
N PRO A 232 -11.56 -11.57 -13.70
CA PRO A 232 -12.17 -11.99 -14.95
C PRO A 232 -11.11 -12.36 -15.98
N ALA A 233 -11.32 -13.49 -16.68
CA ALA A 233 -10.38 -14.00 -17.67
C ALA A 233 -10.28 -13.12 -18.93
N ASP A 234 -11.26 -12.26 -19.16
CA ASP A 234 -11.33 -11.30 -20.28
C ASP A 234 -10.65 -9.94 -19.99
N LEU A 235 -10.15 -9.75 -18.76
CA LEU A 235 -9.41 -8.55 -18.40
C LEU A 235 -7.90 -8.76 -18.47
N THR A 236 -7.18 -7.72 -18.87
CA THR A 236 -5.73 -7.68 -18.73
C THR A 236 -5.37 -7.35 -17.29
N VAL A 237 -4.62 -8.24 -16.65
CA VAL A 237 -4.14 -8.11 -15.28
C VAL A 237 -2.77 -7.46 -15.27
N HIS A 238 -2.64 -6.32 -14.64
CA HIS A 238 -1.38 -5.61 -14.38
C HIS A 238 -1.08 -5.73 -12.88
N VAL A 239 -0.01 -6.41 -12.51
CA VAL A 239 0.27 -6.74 -11.11
C VAL A 239 1.72 -6.47 -10.74
N LYS A 240 1.96 -6.08 -9.49
CA LYS A 240 3.26 -6.18 -8.83
C LYS A 240 3.09 -6.65 -7.41
N ASN A 241 3.83 -7.67 -7.06
CA ASN A 241 3.85 -8.25 -5.73
C ASN A 241 5.13 -7.89 -4.98
N GLY A 242 5.05 -7.92 -3.65
CA GLY A 242 6.17 -7.77 -2.75
C GLY A 242 6.06 -8.76 -1.59
N TRP A 243 7.19 -9.32 -1.17
CA TRP A 243 7.27 -10.21 -0.01
C TRP A 243 8.60 -10.01 0.70
N LEU A 244 8.56 -10.01 2.03
CA LEU A 244 9.72 -9.75 2.86
C LEU A 244 9.51 -10.33 4.25
N PRO A 245 10.31 -11.32 4.70
CA PRO A 245 10.32 -11.75 6.08
C PRO A 245 11.18 -10.81 6.91
N LEU A 246 10.65 -10.29 8.00
CA LEU A 246 11.40 -9.52 8.98
C LEU A 246 11.25 -10.12 10.37
N ALA A 247 12.21 -9.84 11.26
CA ALA A 247 12.17 -10.30 12.64
C ALA A 247 11.00 -9.71 13.44
N THR A 248 10.55 -8.50 13.05
CA THR A 248 9.35 -7.85 13.59
C THR A 248 8.21 -8.00 12.61
N HIS A 249 6.96 -8.17 13.08
CA HIS A 249 5.75 -8.29 12.25
C HIS A 249 5.76 -9.40 11.19
N GLY A 250 6.61 -10.42 11.34
CA GLY A 250 6.61 -11.61 10.49
C GLY A 250 6.78 -11.30 8.98
N TRP A 251 5.98 -11.96 8.15
CA TRP A 251 6.02 -11.74 6.71
C TRP A 251 5.20 -10.51 6.29
N ARG A 252 5.85 -9.60 5.55
CA ARG A 252 5.15 -8.59 4.73
C ARG A 252 4.79 -9.25 3.42
N ILE A 253 3.52 -9.26 3.07
CA ILE A 253 3.03 -9.78 1.79
C ILE A 253 2.12 -8.73 1.18
N HIS A 254 2.47 -8.29 -0.01
CA HIS A 254 1.78 -7.19 -0.69
C HIS A 254 1.42 -7.58 -2.11
N SER A 255 0.28 -7.14 -2.57
CA SER A 255 -0.13 -7.27 -3.96
C SER A 255 -0.88 -6.02 -4.37
N ILE A 256 -0.39 -5.36 -5.41
CA ILE A 256 -1.03 -4.19 -6.02
C ILE A 256 -1.29 -4.48 -7.48
N GLY A 257 -2.42 -4.05 -7.99
CA GLY A 257 -2.72 -4.25 -9.40
C GLY A 257 -3.89 -3.44 -9.91
N CYS A 258 -3.95 -3.39 -11.23
CA CYS A 258 -5.11 -2.89 -11.93
C CYS A 258 -5.54 -3.85 -13.05
N PHE A 259 -6.82 -3.79 -13.37
CA PHE A 259 -7.50 -4.70 -14.26
C PHE A 259 -8.16 -3.87 -15.35
N THR A 260 -7.84 -4.13 -16.63
CA THR A 260 -8.29 -3.29 -17.74
C THR A 260 -8.85 -4.13 -18.89
N GLY A 261 -9.92 -3.66 -19.53
CA GLY A 261 -10.51 -4.27 -20.73
C GLY A 261 -11.97 -3.89 -20.91
N HIS A 262 -12.48 -3.98 -22.12
CA HIS A 262 -13.89 -3.80 -22.48
C HIS A 262 -14.59 -2.60 -21.81
N HIS A 263 -13.93 -1.42 -21.84
CA HIS A 263 -14.40 -0.18 -21.18
C HIS A 263 -14.48 -0.23 -19.65
N ARG A 264 -13.88 -1.24 -19.03
CA ARG A 264 -13.82 -1.44 -17.59
C ARG A 264 -12.39 -1.26 -17.09
N GLY A 265 -12.26 -0.70 -15.90
CA GLY A 265 -10.95 -0.56 -15.28
C GLY A 265 -11.07 -0.26 -13.79
N TYR A 266 -10.47 -1.11 -12.97
CA TYR A 266 -10.42 -0.92 -11.52
C TYR A 266 -9.05 -1.31 -10.97
N SER A 267 -8.78 -0.85 -9.75
CA SER A 267 -7.54 -1.13 -9.02
C SER A 267 -7.84 -1.79 -7.69
N ILE A 268 -6.99 -2.74 -7.31
CA ILE A 268 -7.00 -3.39 -6.01
C ILE A 268 -5.60 -3.31 -5.42
N ILE A 269 -5.49 -2.78 -4.21
CA ILE A 269 -4.27 -2.71 -3.42
C ILE A 269 -4.53 -3.44 -2.10
N VAL A 270 -3.71 -4.42 -1.77
CA VAL A 270 -3.73 -5.11 -0.47
C VAL A 270 -2.31 -5.21 0.06
N LEU A 271 -2.07 -4.58 1.19
CA LEU A 271 -0.81 -4.61 1.93
C LEU A 271 -1.03 -5.36 3.23
N THR A 272 -0.13 -6.29 3.58
CA THR A 272 -0.27 -7.08 4.80
C THR A 272 1.06 -7.27 5.53
N GLU A 273 1.01 -7.35 6.85
CA GLU A 273 2.09 -7.78 7.74
C GLU A 273 1.53 -8.68 8.84
N ASP A 274 2.35 -9.06 9.81
CA ASP A 274 2.02 -10.02 10.86
C ASP A 274 1.59 -11.40 10.32
N ASN A 275 2.01 -11.72 9.09
CA ASN A 275 1.73 -13.02 8.51
C ASN A 275 2.69 -14.08 9.07
N PRO A 276 2.21 -15.21 9.60
CA PRO A 276 3.09 -16.26 10.11
C PRO A 276 3.91 -16.95 9.01
N THR A 277 3.39 -16.97 7.78
CA THR A 277 4.09 -17.52 6.60
C THR A 277 3.75 -16.71 5.36
N MET A 278 4.58 -16.84 4.31
CA MET A 278 4.28 -16.25 3.00
C MET A 278 2.94 -16.77 2.44
N ALA A 279 2.71 -18.08 2.49
CA ALA A 279 1.48 -18.70 1.98
C ALA A 279 0.23 -18.15 2.71
N TYR A 280 0.34 -17.92 4.03
CA TYR A 280 -0.75 -17.35 4.82
C TYR A 280 -1.13 -15.95 4.32
N GLY A 281 -0.14 -15.07 4.14
CA GLY A 281 -0.39 -13.71 3.63
C GLY A 281 -0.93 -13.70 2.20
N VAL A 282 -0.42 -14.55 1.33
CA VAL A 282 -0.95 -14.72 -0.04
C VAL A 282 -2.42 -15.14 0.01
N THR A 283 -2.78 -16.12 0.83
CA THR A 283 -4.17 -16.57 0.99
C THR A 283 -5.07 -15.45 1.52
N THR A 284 -4.58 -14.65 2.50
CA THR A 284 -5.33 -13.48 3.01
C THR A 284 -5.69 -12.51 1.88
N ILE A 285 -4.72 -12.19 1.03
CA ILE A 285 -4.93 -11.28 -0.10
C ILE A 285 -5.89 -11.87 -1.13
N GLN A 286 -5.71 -13.14 -1.48
CA GLN A 286 -6.51 -13.82 -2.50
C GLN A 286 -7.98 -13.91 -2.11
N GLN A 287 -8.29 -14.24 -0.85
CA GLN A 287 -9.66 -14.28 -0.35
C GLN A 287 -10.38 -12.92 -0.47
N ALA A 288 -9.69 -11.83 -0.14
CA ALA A 288 -10.25 -10.50 -0.32
C ALA A 288 -10.43 -10.14 -1.80
N ALA A 289 -9.47 -10.51 -2.66
CA ALA A 289 -9.52 -10.23 -4.09
C ALA A 289 -10.66 -10.99 -4.78
N GLU A 290 -10.85 -12.27 -4.49
CA GLU A 290 -11.94 -13.10 -5.02
C GLU A 290 -13.32 -12.51 -4.73
N VAL A 291 -13.53 -12.03 -3.51
CA VAL A 291 -14.76 -11.31 -3.13
C VAL A 291 -14.96 -10.06 -3.99
N ILE A 292 -13.92 -9.23 -4.12
CA ILE A 292 -14.01 -7.99 -4.87
C ILE A 292 -14.33 -8.28 -6.34
N HIS A 293 -13.60 -9.20 -6.95
CA HIS A 293 -13.81 -9.57 -8.35
C HIS A 293 -15.20 -10.15 -8.60
N SER A 294 -15.68 -11.05 -7.74
CA SER A 294 -17.00 -11.67 -7.90
C SER A 294 -18.14 -10.66 -7.79
N GLN A 295 -18.00 -9.64 -6.94
CA GLN A 295 -19.03 -8.61 -6.79
C GLN A 295 -19.00 -7.54 -7.89
N LEU A 296 -17.81 -7.22 -8.43
CA LEU A 296 -17.67 -6.25 -9.52
C LEU A 296 -18.06 -6.81 -10.89
N ASN A 297 -18.18 -8.12 -11.04
CA ASN A 297 -18.38 -8.74 -12.34
C ASN A 297 -19.72 -9.50 -12.41
N PRO A 298 -20.43 -9.42 -13.54
CA PRO A 298 -21.74 -10.03 -13.67
C PRO A 298 -21.70 -11.57 -13.57
N ALA A 299 -22.84 -12.16 -13.27
CA ALA A 299 -23.01 -13.60 -13.28
C ALA A 299 -22.62 -14.20 -14.65
N GLY A 300 -21.97 -15.35 -14.62
CA GLY A 300 -21.45 -16.03 -15.83
C GLY A 300 -20.05 -15.61 -16.27
N THR A 301 -19.41 -14.65 -15.58
CA THR A 301 -18.01 -14.31 -15.81
C THR A 301 -17.12 -15.50 -15.48
N VAL A 302 -16.17 -15.81 -16.37
CA VAL A 302 -15.08 -16.79 -16.09
C VAL A 302 -13.98 -16.11 -15.34
N PHE A 303 -13.62 -16.66 -14.18
CA PHE A 303 -12.59 -16.10 -13.30
C PHE A 303 -11.28 -16.89 -13.35
N LEU A 304 -10.18 -16.21 -13.17
CA LEU A 304 -8.87 -16.83 -13.02
C LEU A 304 -8.77 -17.53 -11.66
N PRO A 305 -8.25 -18.76 -11.60
CA PRO A 305 -8.03 -19.44 -10.33
C PRO A 305 -6.95 -18.71 -9.50
N PRO A 306 -6.96 -18.88 -8.18
CA PRO A 306 -5.87 -18.41 -7.34
C PRO A 306 -4.57 -19.13 -7.70
N SER A 307 -3.46 -18.41 -7.68
CA SER A 307 -2.14 -18.95 -7.94
C SER A 307 -1.40 -19.19 -6.63
N ALA A 308 -0.86 -20.38 -6.43
CA ALA A 308 0.05 -20.64 -5.34
C ALA A 308 1.40 -19.95 -5.60
N PRO A 309 2.04 -19.36 -4.59
CA PRO A 309 3.41 -18.88 -4.72
C PRO A 309 4.36 -20.08 -4.92
N ALA A 310 5.41 -19.89 -5.72
CA ALA A 310 6.42 -20.94 -5.89
C ALA A 310 7.15 -21.21 -4.56
N PRO A 311 7.46 -22.46 -4.22
CA PRO A 311 8.02 -22.84 -2.93
C PRO A 311 9.42 -22.30 -2.62
N SER A 312 10.17 -21.86 -3.63
CA SER A 312 11.58 -21.46 -3.51
C SER A 312 11.81 -20.01 -3.94
N TRP A 313 11.28 -19.07 -3.16
CA TRP A 313 11.66 -17.67 -3.32
C TRP A 313 12.91 -17.44 -2.48
N GLY A 314 14.05 -17.22 -3.14
CA GLY A 314 15.27 -16.80 -2.47
C GLY A 314 14.99 -15.58 -1.57
N GLN A 315 15.61 -15.57 -0.40
CA GLN A 315 15.62 -14.41 0.47
C GLN A 315 16.14 -13.24 -0.35
N PRO A 316 15.49 -12.07 -0.35
CA PRO A 316 16.02 -10.90 -1.02
C PRO A 316 17.14 -10.29 -0.17
N ASP A 317 18.34 -10.88 -0.23
CA ASP A 317 19.47 -10.55 0.64
C ASP A 317 19.93 -9.07 0.53
N GLU A 318 19.54 -8.37 -0.51
CA GLU A 318 20.01 -7.00 -0.79
C GLU A 318 18.98 -5.89 -0.51
N GLN A 319 17.79 -6.23 -0.05
CA GLN A 319 16.71 -5.24 0.15
C GLN A 319 16.67 -4.65 1.55
N ILE A 320 17.31 -5.30 2.52
CA ILE A 320 17.29 -4.94 3.93
C ILE A 320 18.66 -5.23 4.57
N PRO A 321 19.00 -4.51 5.65
CA PRO A 321 20.18 -4.85 6.44
C PRO A 321 20.08 -6.29 6.97
N PRO A 322 21.18 -7.07 6.98
CA PRO A 322 21.18 -8.45 7.51
C PRO A 322 20.65 -8.57 8.94
N SER A 323 20.79 -7.52 9.75
CA SER A 323 20.32 -7.46 11.13
C SER A 323 18.78 -7.43 11.27
N LEU A 324 18.04 -7.13 10.20
CA LEU A 324 16.59 -7.04 10.20
C LEU A 324 15.93 -8.26 9.54
N GLY A 325 16.70 -9.12 8.86
CA GLY A 325 16.19 -10.33 8.22
C GLY A 325 15.59 -11.30 9.23
N GLY A 326 14.35 -11.74 9.03
CA GLY A 326 13.74 -12.87 9.74
C GLY A 326 14.33 -14.18 9.21
N ARG A 327 14.58 -15.13 10.11
CA ARG A 327 15.00 -16.50 9.77
C ARG A 327 13.80 -17.40 9.58
#